data_4cc2b007b0fbc4499cf7454803133097
#
_entry.id   4cc2b007b0fbc4499cf7454803133097
#
_cell.length_a   1.000
_cell.length_b   1.000
_cell.length_c   1.000
_cell.angle_alpha   90.00
_cell.angle_beta   90.00
_cell.angle_gamma   90.00
#
_symmetry.space_group_name_H-M   'P 1'
#
loop_
_entity.id
_entity.type
_entity.pdbx_description
1 polymer ?
#
loop_
_entity_poly.entity_id
_entity_poly.type
_entity_poly.pdbx_seq_one_letter_code
_entity_poly.pdbx_strand_id
1 'polypeptide(L)'
;MSPTQKDSSMATLLVSCQDRPGIVAALSQLLFALGLNILDADQHTNPVAGKFFQRIRFDLAVGETGSVMAPGTVEAAIREVAERFDMEWSLRLDRDVQRMAIFVSRTDHCLYDLLLRHRSGELNCEIPLIVSNHPDLGQIAEQFGIDFHVYPITPETKADQERREIELLRR
;
A
#
# COMPACT_ATOMS: atom_id res chain seq x y z
N MET A 1 12.90 7.03 18.93
CA MET A 1 13.32 8.13 18.04
C MET A 1 12.10 8.55 17.26
N SER A 2 11.65 9.80 17.40
CA SER A 2 10.50 10.31 16.67
C SER A 2 10.78 10.24 15.16
N PRO A 3 9.79 9.88 14.29
CA PRO A 3 9.98 9.94 12.86
C PRO A 3 10.36 11.37 12.47
N THR A 4 11.44 11.51 11.76
CA THR A 4 11.95 12.80 11.29
C THR A 4 10.92 13.43 10.36
N GLN A 5 10.70 14.73 10.46
CA GLN A 5 9.77 15.55 9.66
C GLN A 5 9.91 15.33 8.13
N LYS A 6 10.98 14.69 7.70
CA LYS A 6 11.29 14.32 6.31
C LYS A 6 10.42 13.18 5.77
N ASP A 7 9.89 12.30 6.63
CA ASP A 7 9.02 11.19 6.21
C ASP A 7 7.57 11.62 5.91
N SER A 8 7.17 12.80 6.41
CA SER A 8 5.79 13.30 6.23
C SER A 8 5.51 13.89 4.84
N SER A 9 6.55 14.17 4.04
CA SER A 9 6.43 14.74 2.69
C SER A 9 6.51 13.71 1.57
N MET A 10 6.73 12.43 1.88
CA MET A 10 6.85 11.38 0.88
C MET A 10 5.49 10.93 0.38
N ALA A 11 5.41 10.66 -0.92
CA ALA A 11 4.24 10.13 -1.58
C ALA A 11 4.61 8.97 -2.51
N THR A 12 3.69 8.03 -2.66
CA THR A 12 3.80 6.89 -3.59
C THR A 12 2.61 6.91 -4.55
N LEU A 13 2.91 7.02 -5.83
CA LEU A 13 1.96 6.87 -6.93
C LEU A 13 2.01 5.44 -7.44
N LEU A 14 0.86 4.79 -7.49
CA LEU A 14 0.66 3.50 -8.15
C LEU A 14 -0.20 3.71 -9.40
N VAL A 15 0.21 3.12 -10.51
CA VAL A 15 -0.46 3.25 -11.81
C VAL A 15 -0.60 1.89 -12.46
N SER A 16 -1.76 1.63 -13.06
CA SER A 16 -1.97 0.52 -13.98
C SER A 16 -2.78 0.95 -15.21
N CYS A 17 -2.37 0.49 -16.40
CA CYS A 17 -3.07 0.77 -17.66
C CYS A 17 -2.69 -0.26 -18.75
N GLN A 18 -3.27 -0.12 -19.95
CA GLN A 18 -2.77 -0.84 -21.13
C GLN A 18 -1.36 -0.35 -21.47
N ASP A 19 -0.45 -1.30 -21.77
CA ASP A 19 0.93 -0.97 -22.13
C ASP A 19 1.00 -0.25 -23.49
N ARG A 20 1.64 0.91 -23.50
CA ARG A 20 1.88 1.72 -24.70
C ARG A 20 3.04 2.69 -24.51
N PRO A 21 3.70 3.14 -25.59
CA PRO A 21 4.78 4.10 -25.51
C PRO A 21 4.35 5.43 -24.86
N GLY A 22 5.28 6.02 -24.08
CA GLY A 22 5.12 7.37 -23.52
C GLY A 22 4.58 7.44 -22.12
N ILE A 23 4.12 6.34 -21.50
CA ILE A 23 3.58 6.31 -20.12
C ILE A 23 4.62 6.85 -19.13
N VAL A 24 5.79 6.23 -19.06
CA VAL A 24 6.88 6.61 -18.15
C VAL A 24 7.31 8.05 -18.36
N ALA A 25 7.46 8.46 -19.63
CA ALA A 25 7.86 9.83 -19.98
C ALA A 25 6.81 10.85 -19.50
N ALA A 26 5.52 10.57 -19.70
CA ALA A 26 4.44 11.46 -19.28
C ALA A 26 4.38 11.63 -17.76
N LEU A 27 4.50 10.54 -16.99
CA LEU A 27 4.49 10.58 -15.53
C LEU A 27 5.74 11.30 -14.97
N SER A 28 6.92 10.99 -15.52
CA SER A 28 8.16 11.65 -15.09
C SER A 28 8.16 13.14 -15.43
N GLN A 29 7.65 13.52 -16.59
CA GLN A 29 7.55 14.92 -17.00
C GLN A 29 6.53 15.71 -16.17
N LEU A 30 5.43 15.09 -15.78
CA LEU A 30 4.46 15.68 -14.87
C LEU A 30 5.13 16.01 -13.52
N LEU A 31 5.79 15.03 -12.89
CA LEU A 31 6.46 15.26 -11.60
C LEU A 31 7.58 16.30 -11.72
N PHE A 32 8.36 16.27 -12.79
CA PHE A 32 9.36 17.29 -13.08
C PHE A 32 8.76 18.69 -13.23
N ALA A 33 7.66 18.83 -13.97
CA ALA A 33 6.98 20.11 -14.16
C ALA A 33 6.42 20.70 -12.85
N LEU A 34 6.06 19.83 -11.89
CA LEU A 34 5.66 20.21 -10.54
C LEU A 34 6.87 20.51 -9.62
N GLY A 35 8.09 20.30 -10.07
CA GLY A 35 9.30 20.49 -9.26
C GLY A 35 9.50 19.38 -8.20
N LEU A 36 8.86 18.22 -8.37
CA LEU A 36 8.92 17.11 -7.43
C LEU A 36 10.07 16.15 -7.77
N ASN A 37 10.79 15.71 -6.74
CA ASN A 37 11.94 14.82 -6.92
C ASN A 37 11.51 13.35 -6.81
N ILE A 38 11.75 12.56 -7.87
CA ILE A 38 11.55 11.11 -7.86
C ILE A 38 12.69 10.46 -7.08
N LEU A 39 12.36 9.66 -6.07
CA LEU A 39 13.30 8.97 -5.20
C LEU A 39 13.51 7.51 -5.62
N ASP A 40 12.43 6.90 -6.10
CA ASP A 40 12.43 5.51 -6.50
C ASP A 40 11.31 5.26 -7.52
N ALA A 41 11.55 4.41 -8.51
CA ALA A 41 10.57 4.06 -9.52
C ALA A 41 10.77 2.61 -9.99
N ASP A 42 9.72 1.81 -9.84
CA ASP A 42 9.66 0.44 -10.35
C ASP A 42 8.56 0.33 -11.39
N GLN A 43 8.82 -0.47 -12.41
CA GLN A 43 7.83 -0.74 -13.44
C GLN A 43 7.82 -2.22 -13.82
N HIS A 44 6.65 -2.70 -14.21
CA HIS A 44 6.45 -4.05 -14.71
C HIS A 44 5.44 -4.07 -15.85
N THR A 45 5.75 -4.77 -16.91
CA THR A 45 4.80 -5.06 -18.00
C THR A 45 4.44 -6.54 -17.98
N ASN A 46 3.15 -6.84 -17.96
CA ASN A 46 2.65 -8.18 -18.20
C ASN A 46 2.35 -8.35 -19.71
N PRO A 47 3.22 -9.02 -20.48
CA PRO A 47 3.07 -9.11 -21.93
C PRO A 47 1.86 -9.96 -22.35
N VAL A 48 1.42 -10.90 -21.52
CA VAL A 48 0.26 -11.75 -21.80
C VAL A 48 -1.05 -10.97 -21.69
N ALA A 49 -1.16 -10.12 -20.67
CA ALA A 49 -2.35 -9.28 -20.45
C ALA A 49 -2.25 -7.93 -21.16
N GLY A 50 -1.09 -7.55 -21.73
CA GLY A 50 -0.84 -6.23 -22.29
C GLY A 50 -0.94 -5.11 -21.23
N LYS A 51 -0.73 -5.42 -19.95
CA LYS A 51 -0.88 -4.49 -18.83
C LYS A 51 0.47 -3.95 -18.36
N PHE A 52 0.51 -2.65 -18.17
CA PHE A 52 1.63 -1.92 -17.57
C PHE A 52 1.29 -1.55 -16.12
N PHE A 53 2.27 -1.66 -15.23
CA PHE A 53 2.21 -1.27 -13.83
C PHE A 53 3.42 -0.44 -13.48
N GLN A 54 3.23 0.66 -12.75
CA GLN A 54 4.33 1.48 -12.26
C GLN A 54 4.07 1.93 -10.83
N ARG A 55 5.13 1.90 -10.01
CA ARG A 55 5.21 2.51 -8.69
C ARG A 55 6.26 3.63 -8.75
N ILE A 56 5.89 4.83 -8.35
CA ILE A 56 6.81 5.97 -8.27
C ILE A 56 6.73 6.53 -6.86
N ARG A 57 7.86 6.57 -6.16
CA ARG A 57 8.00 7.24 -4.87
C ARG A 57 8.72 8.56 -5.06
N PHE A 58 8.15 9.65 -4.54
CA PHE A 58 8.67 10.99 -4.73
C PHE A 58 8.43 11.86 -3.50
N ASP A 59 9.19 12.97 -3.41
CA ASP A 59 9.06 13.94 -2.34
C ASP A 59 8.13 15.08 -2.79
N LEU A 60 7.16 15.43 -1.93
CA LEU A 60 6.26 16.57 -2.13
C LEU A 60 6.92 17.91 -1.75
N ALA A 61 8.12 17.88 -1.14
CA ALA A 61 8.87 19.09 -0.84
C ALA A 61 9.41 19.72 -2.13
N VAL A 62 9.10 21.01 -2.34
CA VAL A 62 9.50 21.78 -3.51
C VAL A 62 10.57 22.80 -3.14
N GLY A 63 11.67 22.81 -3.91
CA GLY A 63 12.76 23.77 -3.79
C GLY A 63 13.53 23.68 -2.47
N GLU A 64 14.47 24.62 -2.27
CA GLU A 64 15.32 24.68 -1.08
C GLU A 64 14.58 25.13 0.19
N THR A 65 13.41 25.72 0.04
CA THR A 65 12.60 26.23 1.17
C THR A 65 11.82 25.12 1.88
N GLY A 66 11.78 23.88 1.33
CA GLY A 66 11.08 22.76 1.92
C GLY A 66 9.55 22.94 1.99
N SER A 67 8.99 23.83 1.17
CA SER A 67 7.53 23.97 1.07
C SER A 67 6.93 22.69 0.52
N VAL A 68 5.97 22.09 1.24
CA VAL A 68 5.32 20.84 0.82
C VAL A 68 4.14 21.16 -0.09
N MET A 69 4.16 20.63 -1.31
CA MET A 69 3.06 20.77 -2.25
C MET A 69 1.79 20.08 -1.71
N ALA A 70 0.65 20.74 -1.88
CA ALA A 70 -0.63 20.18 -1.47
C ALA A 70 -0.94 18.91 -2.28
N PRO A 71 -1.29 17.77 -1.65
CA PRO A 71 -1.60 16.54 -2.37
C PRO A 71 -2.66 16.69 -3.45
N GLY A 72 -3.70 17.49 -3.21
CA GLY A 72 -4.75 17.77 -4.20
C GLY A 72 -4.26 18.42 -5.49
N THR A 73 -3.17 19.22 -5.46
CA THR A 73 -2.55 19.78 -6.67
C THR A 73 -1.90 18.67 -7.50
N VAL A 74 -1.20 17.75 -6.83
CA VAL A 74 -0.56 16.60 -7.49
C VAL A 74 -1.61 15.65 -8.06
N GLU A 75 -2.68 15.37 -7.30
CA GLU A 75 -3.80 14.53 -7.75
C GLU A 75 -4.49 15.12 -9.00
N ALA A 76 -4.70 16.42 -9.05
CA ALA A 76 -5.30 17.08 -10.22
C ALA A 76 -4.42 16.90 -11.47
N ALA A 77 -3.12 17.10 -11.34
CA ALA A 77 -2.18 16.92 -12.43
C ALA A 77 -2.05 15.44 -12.87
N ILE A 78 -2.05 14.48 -11.90
CA ILE A 78 -2.06 13.04 -12.20
C ILE A 78 -3.32 12.67 -12.98
N ARG A 79 -4.49 13.21 -12.61
CA ARG A 79 -5.76 12.92 -13.27
C ARG A 79 -5.73 13.26 -14.76
N GLU A 80 -5.16 14.39 -15.15
CA GLU A 80 -5.03 14.79 -16.56
C GLU A 80 -4.21 13.78 -17.37
N VAL A 81 -3.10 13.29 -16.82
CA VAL A 81 -2.29 12.26 -17.48
C VAL A 81 -3.01 10.92 -17.46
N ALA A 82 -3.66 10.58 -16.36
CA ALA A 82 -4.41 9.33 -16.21
C ALA A 82 -5.57 9.22 -17.22
N GLU A 83 -6.33 10.28 -17.43
CA GLU A 83 -7.40 10.34 -18.46
C GLU A 83 -6.84 10.12 -19.86
N ARG A 84 -5.70 10.74 -20.20
CA ARG A 84 -5.06 10.57 -21.52
C ARG A 84 -4.64 9.13 -21.81
N PHE A 85 -4.23 8.40 -20.78
CA PHE A 85 -3.72 7.03 -20.89
C PHE A 85 -4.69 5.96 -20.39
N ASP A 86 -5.90 6.33 -19.97
CA ASP A 86 -6.90 5.43 -19.38
C ASP A 86 -6.30 4.62 -18.22
N MET A 87 -5.70 5.36 -17.26
CA MET A 87 -4.99 4.76 -16.12
C MET A 87 -5.91 4.60 -14.91
N GLU A 88 -5.82 3.45 -14.28
CA GLU A 88 -6.18 3.30 -12.88
C GLU A 88 -5.00 3.76 -12.03
N TRP A 89 -5.25 4.60 -11.03
CA TRP A 89 -4.18 5.12 -10.22
C TRP A 89 -4.60 5.35 -8.77
N SER A 90 -3.60 5.38 -7.87
CA SER A 90 -3.79 5.82 -6.49
C SER A 90 -2.55 6.56 -6.00
N LEU A 91 -2.76 7.67 -5.28
CA LEU A 91 -1.73 8.42 -4.59
C LEU A 91 -1.84 8.13 -3.09
N ARG A 92 -0.73 7.76 -2.45
CA ARG A 92 -0.65 7.51 -1.02
C ARG A 92 0.45 8.37 -0.42
N LEU A 93 0.17 8.93 0.76
CA LEU A 93 1.15 9.68 1.52
C LEU A 93 1.75 8.78 2.59
N ASP A 94 3.06 8.84 2.79
CA ASP A 94 3.73 8.01 3.82
C ASP A 94 3.26 8.33 5.25
N ARG A 95 2.64 9.50 5.47
CA ARG A 95 1.99 9.87 6.74
C ARG A 95 0.64 9.16 6.99
N ASP A 96 0.03 8.62 5.95
CA ASP A 96 -1.26 7.94 6.04
C ASP A 96 -1.01 6.50 6.50
N VAL A 97 -1.12 6.27 7.80
CA VAL A 97 -0.93 4.94 8.39
C VAL A 97 -2.00 3.99 7.87
N GLN A 98 -1.56 2.94 7.20
CA GLN A 98 -2.45 1.93 6.63
C GLN A 98 -2.85 0.91 7.70
N ARG A 99 -4.09 0.42 7.63
CA ARG A 99 -4.55 -0.71 8.45
C ARG A 99 -4.31 -2.01 7.67
N MET A 100 -3.60 -2.96 8.28
CA MET A 100 -3.24 -4.24 7.69
C MET A 100 -3.86 -5.39 8.50
N ALA A 101 -4.76 -6.16 7.90
CA ALA A 101 -5.19 -7.43 8.45
C ALA A 101 -4.25 -8.55 7.97
N ILE A 102 -3.82 -9.44 8.87
CA ILE A 102 -2.94 -10.56 8.54
C ILE A 102 -3.77 -11.86 8.48
N PHE A 103 -3.71 -12.56 7.36
CA PHE A 103 -4.33 -13.87 7.19
C PHE A 103 -3.29 -14.97 7.32
N VAL A 104 -3.51 -15.89 8.22
CA VAL A 104 -2.59 -17.00 8.51
C VAL A 104 -3.31 -18.34 8.56
N SER A 105 -2.55 -19.41 8.61
CA SER A 105 -3.07 -20.77 8.81
C SER A 105 -2.32 -21.42 9.98
N ARG A 106 -1.55 -22.50 9.73
CA ARG A 106 -0.88 -23.27 10.78
C ARG A 106 0.57 -22.88 11.02
N THR A 107 1.23 -22.29 10.00
CA THR A 107 2.66 -21.97 10.07
C THR A 107 2.89 -20.55 10.55
N ASP A 108 3.82 -20.37 11.44
CA ASP A 108 4.06 -19.16 12.23
C ASP A 108 5.15 -18.24 11.69
N HIS A 109 6.07 -18.75 10.86
CA HIS A 109 7.27 -18.02 10.45
C HIS A 109 6.97 -16.68 9.74
N CYS A 110 5.98 -16.66 8.83
CA CYS A 110 5.58 -15.40 8.17
C CYS A 110 4.91 -14.42 9.14
N LEU A 111 4.11 -14.93 10.10
CA LEU A 111 3.47 -14.10 11.11
C LEU A 111 4.51 -13.44 12.00
N TYR A 112 5.47 -14.20 12.52
CA TYR A 112 6.56 -13.65 13.32
C TYR A 112 7.38 -12.60 12.57
N ASP A 113 7.73 -12.85 11.30
CA ASP A 113 8.49 -11.88 10.50
C ASP A 113 7.75 -10.55 10.37
N LEU A 114 6.45 -10.59 10.01
CA LEU A 114 5.62 -9.38 9.89
C LEU A 114 5.47 -8.64 11.22
N LEU A 115 5.20 -9.35 12.32
CA LEU A 115 5.03 -8.74 13.65
C LEU A 115 6.33 -8.14 14.19
N LEU A 116 7.47 -8.76 13.94
CA LEU A 116 8.78 -8.23 14.34
C LEU A 116 9.15 -6.99 13.52
N ARG A 117 8.92 -6.98 12.21
CA ARG A 117 9.12 -5.81 11.35
C ARG A 117 8.19 -4.65 11.71
N HIS A 118 6.94 -4.95 12.04
CA HIS A 118 6.01 -3.93 12.55
C HIS A 118 6.52 -3.33 13.86
N ARG A 119 6.95 -4.16 14.82
CA ARG A 119 7.49 -3.70 16.11
C ARG A 119 8.80 -2.93 15.97
N SER A 120 9.65 -3.26 14.97
CA SER A 120 10.87 -2.51 14.67
C SER A 120 10.63 -1.18 13.96
N GLY A 121 9.40 -0.92 13.50
CA GLY A 121 9.04 0.28 12.74
C GLY A 121 9.37 0.21 11.24
N GLU A 122 9.75 -0.98 10.73
CA GLU A 122 9.96 -1.18 9.28
C GLU A 122 8.64 -1.17 8.49
N LEU A 123 7.54 -1.61 9.13
CA LEU A 123 6.20 -1.56 8.57
C LEU A 123 5.43 -0.42 9.21
N ASN A 124 5.23 0.68 8.49
CA ASN A 124 4.44 1.81 8.94
C ASN A 124 2.95 1.54 8.70
N CYS A 125 2.35 0.72 9.54
CA CYS A 125 0.94 0.35 9.49
C CYS A 125 0.38 0.07 10.89
N GLU A 126 -0.93 0.03 11.02
CA GLU A 126 -1.63 -0.56 12.17
C GLU A 126 -2.00 -2.01 11.84
N ILE A 127 -1.82 -2.93 12.78
CA ILE A 127 -2.28 -4.32 12.64
C ILE A 127 -3.43 -4.53 13.63
N PRO A 128 -4.68 -4.22 13.26
CA PRO A 128 -5.80 -4.32 14.17
C PRO A 128 -6.21 -5.76 14.47
N LEU A 129 -5.98 -6.68 13.52
CA LEU A 129 -6.43 -8.06 13.68
C LEU A 129 -5.64 -9.07 12.84
N ILE A 130 -5.67 -10.30 13.31
CA ILE A 130 -5.17 -11.48 12.61
C ILE A 130 -6.35 -12.45 12.41
N VAL A 131 -6.49 -12.97 11.21
CA VAL A 131 -7.51 -13.96 10.84
C VAL A 131 -6.85 -15.29 10.55
N SER A 132 -7.39 -16.38 11.07
CA SER A 132 -6.89 -17.72 10.82
C SER A 132 -8.03 -18.74 10.65
N ASN A 133 -7.78 -19.78 9.89
CA ASN A 133 -8.67 -20.95 9.83
C ASN A 133 -8.34 -22.01 10.91
N HIS A 134 -7.30 -21.76 11.74
CA HIS A 134 -6.86 -22.64 12.84
C HIS A 134 -6.53 -21.80 14.09
N PRO A 135 -6.72 -22.36 15.30
CA PRO A 135 -6.46 -21.64 16.54
C PRO A 135 -4.97 -21.59 16.94
N ASP A 136 -4.11 -22.31 16.26
CA ASP A 136 -2.73 -22.63 16.67
C ASP A 136 -1.88 -21.37 16.96
N LEU A 137 -2.11 -20.28 16.22
CA LEU A 137 -1.30 -19.05 16.32
C LEU A 137 -1.90 -17.99 17.26
N GLY A 138 -2.98 -18.30 17.97
CA GLY A 138 -3.64 -17.35 18.88
C GLY A 138 -2.72 -16.83 19.99
N GLN A 139 -1.85 -17.68 20.55
CA GLN A 139 -0.88 -17.29 21.58
C GLN A 139 0.13 -16.26 21.06
N ILE A 140 0.51 -16.32 19.79
CA ILE A 140 1.41 -15.33 19.17
C ILE A 140 0.70 -13.98 19.07
N ALA A 141 -0.53 -13.96 18.60
CA ALA A 141 -1.32 -12.73 18.52
C ALA A 141 -1.48 -12.06 19.89
N GLU A 142 -1.75 -12.86 20.94
CA GLU A 142 -1.85 -12.39 22.34
C GLU A 142 -0.56 -11.76 22.83
N GLN A 143 0.61 -12.35 22.54
CA GLN A 143 1.93 -11.80 22.90
C GLN A 143 2.20 -10.42 22.29
N PHE A 144 1.61 -10.13 21.13
CA PHE A 144 1.71 -8.84 20.45
C PHE A 144 0.53 -7.90 20.72
N GLY A 145 -0.46 -8.35 21.51
CA GLY A 145 -1.65 -7.55 21.84
C GLY A 145 -2.58 -7.29 20.66
N ILE A 146 -2.67 -8.23 19.71
CA ILE A 146 -3.45 -8.11 18.48
C ILE A 146 -4.65 -9.05 18.54
N ASP A 147 -5.82 -8.58 18.12
CA ASP A 147 -7.03 -9.39 18.08
C ASP A 147 -6.90 -10.58 17.12
N PHE A 148 -7.28 -11.78 17.58
CA PHE A 148 -7.17 -13.01 16.80
C PHE A 148 -8.55 -13.64 16.56
N HIS A 149 -8.91 -13.78 15.28
CA HIS A 149 -10.19 -14.32 14.86
C HIS A 149 -10.01 -15.66 14.16
N VAL A 150 -10.71 -16.68 14.63
CA VAL A 150 -10.68 -18.04 14.05
C VAL A 150 -11.94 -18.30 13.25
N TYR A 151 -11.78 -18.55 11.97
CA TYR A 151 -12.85 -18.94 11.05
C TYR A 151 -12.52 -20.30 10.42
N PRO A 152 -12.96 -21.44 11.02
CA PRO A 152 -12.73 -22.75 10.46
C PRO A 152 -13.37 -22.92 9.08
N ILE A 153 -12.59 -23.35 8.10
CA ILE A 153 -13.04 -23.54 6.72
C ILE A 153 -13.40 -25.00 6.47
N THR A 154 -14.62 -25.22 5.94
CA THR A 154 -14.99 -26.44 5.23
C THR A 154 -15.51 -26.08 3.83
N PRO A 155 -15.55 -27.03 2.87
CA PRO A 155 -16.09 -26.75 1.55
C PRO A 155 -17.51 -26.16 1.59
N GLU A 156 -18.33 -26.58 2.57
CA GLU A 156 -19.74 -26.16 2.72
C GLU A 156 -19.88 -24.78 3.36
N THR A 157 -18.92 -24.36 4.20
CA THR A 157 -19.00 -23.12 4.97
C THR A 157 -18.23 -21.96 4.32
N LYS A 158 -17.46 -22.20 3.27
CA LYS A 158 -16.53 -21.23 2.67
C LYS A 158 -17.19 -19.89 2.32
N ALA A 159 -18.34 -19.93 1.62
CA ALA A 159 -19.01 -18.71 1.17
C ALA A 159 -19.56 -17.85 2.34
N ASP A 160 -20.07 -18.49 3.39
CA ASP A 160 -20.57 -17.79 4.58
C ASP A 160 -19.43 -17.20 5.39
N GLN A 161 -18.32 -17.87 5.43
CA GLN A 161 -17.12 -17.43 6.11
C GLN A 161 -16.48 -16.25 5.42
N GLU A 162 -16.27 -16.29 4.12
CA GLU A 162 -15.76 -15.16 3.33
C GLU A 162 -16.62 -13.89 3.55
N ARG A 163 -17.92 -14.06 3.67
CA ARG A 163 -18.84 -12.96 3.98
C ARG A 163 -18.58 -12.35 5.36
N ARG A 164 -18.40 -13.19 6.38
CA ARG A 164 -18.11 -12.76 7.77
C ARG A 164 -16.73 -12.09 7.87
N GLU A 165 -15.74 -12.59 7.16
CA GLU A 165 -14.41 -11.97 7.06
C GLU A 165 -14.48 -10.59 6.42
N ILE A 166 -15.23 -10.44 5.33
CA ILE A 166 -15.44 -9.13 4.68
C ILE A 166 -16.16 -8.15 5.63
N GLU A 167 -17.15 -8.61 6.39
CA GLU A 167 -17.82 -7.77 7.40
C GLU A 167 -16.87 -7.34 8.51
N LEU A 168 -15.99 -8.23 8.97
CA LEU A 168 -14.97 -7.93 9.97
C LEU A 168 -13.98 -6.87 9.45
N LEU A 169 -13.51 -7.00 8.21
CA LEU A 169 -12.55 -6.08 7.59
C LEU A 169 -13.11 -4.67 7.31
N ARG A 170 -14.43 -4.52 7.30
CA ARG A 170 -15.10 -3.22 7.09
C ARG A 170 -15.28 -2.40 8.39
N ARG A 171 -14.98 -2.98 9.54
CA ARG A 171 -15.04 -2.30 10.86
C ARG A 171 -13.72 -1.58 11.15
#